data_040fc1fcd864cc0ff8ae728f501095c7
#
_entry.id   040fc1fcd864cc0ff8ae728f501095c7
#
_cell.length_a   1.000
_cell.length_b   1.000
_cell.length_c   1.000
_cell.angle_alpha   90.00
_cell.angle_beta   90.00
_cell.angle_gamma   90.00
#
_symmetry.space_group_name_H-M   'P 1'
#
loop_
_entity.id
_entity.type
_entity.pdbx_description
1 polymer ?
#
loop_
_entity_poly.entity_id
_entity_poly.type
_entity_poly.pdbx_seq_one_letter_code
_entity_poly.pdbx_strand_id
1 'polypeptide(L)'
;MQRRQIGKLQVSLTGLGCNNFGWRIDEAQSRRVIDAALEAGINLFDTADIYDKGHSEEFLGRALGKRRREIVVATKFGMKFDETRHGAKPEYLRQAAEDSLRRLGTDYIDLYQLHQPDPETPIADTLGALEELKQAGKVREIGCSNFSAAQIREAGGKFASVQNQYSLFHREPEAEVLPECGRQHIAFLPYFPLANGLLTGKYRQGQPLPKGSRGDAGWGPKMFSEENLEKVERLIQFAEERGHTLLELAFSWLAAKPVVASVIAGATTPEQVRANASAAGWKLTSDDLPKIDILMA
;
A
#
# COMPACT_ATOMS: atom_id res chain seq x y z
N MET A 1 17.45 -6.00 1.98
CA MET A 1 16.43 -4.98 1.62
C MET A 1 16.56 -3.77 2.55
N GLN A 2 16.47 -2.54 2.00
CA GLN A 2 16.47 -1.31 2.82
C GLN A 2 15.24 -1.28 3.74
N ARG A 3 15.41 -0.74 4.96
CA ARG A 3 14.32 -0.55 5.93
C ARG A 3 14.11 0.91 6.26
N ARG A 4 12.86 1.28 6.56
CA ARG A 4 12.43 2.62 7.01
C ARG A 4 11.47 2.48 8.20
N GLN A 5 11.04 3.59 8.78
CA GLN A 5 10.22 3.59 10.00
C GLN A 5 8.78 4.02 9.74
N ILE A 6 7.84 3.38 10.46
CA ILE A 6 6.46 3.84 10.68
C ILE A 6 6.29 3.90 12.20
N GLY A 7 6.33 5.07 12.79
CA GLY A 7 6.39 5.20 14.24
C GLY A 7 7.58 4.39 14.81
N LYS A 8 7.30 3.38 15.62
CA LYS A 8 8.30 2.45 16.20
C LYS A 8 8.56 1.20 15.33
N LEU A 9 7.81 1.03 14.26
CA LEU A 9 7.91 -0.17 13.40
C LEU A 9 9.01 0.00 12.36
N GLN A 10 9.85 -1.03 12.20
CA GLN A 10 10.86 -1.12 11.14
C GLN A 10 10.30 -1.93 9.97
N VAL A 11 10.07 -1.27 8.82
CA VAL A 11 9.45 -1.89 7.64
C VAL A 11 10.41 -1.93 6.45
N SER A 12 10.28 -2.95 5.62
CA SER A 12 10.97 -3.04 4.34
C SER A 12 10.46 -1.97 3.37
N LEU A 13 11.35 -1.40 2.55
CA LEU A 13 11.00 -0.36 1.58
C LEU A 13 9.98 -0.84 0.54
N THR A 14 9.92 -2.13 0.27
CA THR A 14 8.84 -2.77 -0.49
C THR A 14 7.93 -3.52 0.47
N GLY A 15 6.61 -3.26 0.39
CA GLY A 15 5.57 -3.96 1.11
C GLY A 15 4.70 -4.82 0.18
N LEU A 16 4.13 -5.89 0.70
CA LEU A 16 3.17 -6.74 -0.02
C LEU A 16 1.74 -6.29 0.27
N GLY A 17 1.01 -5.86 -0.77
CA GLY A 17 -0.43 -5.65 -0.71
C GLY A 17 -1.20 -6.96 -0.90
N CYS A 18 -2.04 -7.32 0.06
CA CYS A 18 -2.76 -8.59 0.13
C CYS A 18 -4.19 -8.53 -0.46
N ASN A 19 -4.56 -7.45 -1.14
CA ASN A 19 -5.90 -7.26 -1.70
C ASN A 19 -6.29 -8.25 -2.80
N ASN A 20 -5.34 -9.05 -3.31
CA ASN A 20 -5.62 -10.10 -4.28
C ASN A 20 -6.02 -11.44 -3.62
N PHE A 21 -5.78 -11.60 -2.32
CA PHE A 21 -6.00 -12.84 -1.59
C PHE A 21 -7.50 -13.08 -1.37
N GLY A 22 -7.96 -14.27 -1.73
CA GLY A 22 -9.36 -14.67 -1.71
C GLY A 22 -10.13 -14.26 -2.98
N TRP A 23 -9.83 -13.08 -3.52
CA TRP A 23 -10.52 -12.55 -4.69
C TRP A 23 -9.92 -13.01 -6.03
N ARG A 24 -8.60 -12.83 -6.25
CA ARG A 24 -7.91 -13.16 -7.51
C ARG A 24 -7.11 -14.44 -7.44
N ILE A 25 -6.65 -14.77 -6.26
CA ILE A 25 -5.86 -15.97 -5.99
C ILE A 25 -6.40 -16.65 -4.73
N ASP A 26 -6.41 -17.97 -4.78
CA ASP A 26 -6.84 -18.84 -3.69
C ASP A 26 -5.82 -18.86 -2.53
N GLU A 27 -6.14 -19.58 -1.46
CA GLU A 27 -5.29 -19.69 -0.28
C GLU A 27 -3.94 -20.32 -0.59
N ALA A 28 -3.91 -21.36 -1.43
CA ALA A 28 -2.68 -22.05 -1.79
C ALA A 28 -1.72 -21.15 -2.57
N GLN A 29 -2.26 -20.36 -3.51
CA GLN A 29 -1.47 -19.37 -4.26
C GLN A 29 -1.06 -18.20 -3.38
N SER A 30 -1.95 -17.72 -2.48
CA SER A 30 -1.64 -16.67 -1.51
C SER A 30 -0.48 -17.08 -0.62
N ARG A 31 -0.45 -18.33 -0.16
CA ARG A 31 0.67 -18.88 0.63
C ARG A 31 1.99 -18.83 -0.15
N ARG A 32 2.01 -19.25 -1.43
CA ARG A 32 3.22 -19.16 -2.26
C ARG A 32 3.73 -17.71 -2.43
N VAL A 33 2.81 -16.76 -2.59
CA VAL A 33 3.12 -15.33 -2.68
C VAL A 33 3.69 -14.82 -1.35
N ILE A 34 3.11 -15.20 -0.20
CA ILE A 34 3.59 -14.84 1.13
C ILE A 34 4.99 -15.41 1.39
N ASP A 35 5.19 -16.70 1.09
CA ASP A 35 6.48 -17.35 1.28
C ASP A 35 7.58 -16.66 0.44
N ALA A 36 7.30 -16.37 -0.82
CA ALA A 36 8.24 -15.61 -1.68
C ALA A 36 8.54 -14.20 -1.15
N ALA A 37 7.56 -13.53 -0.53
CA ALA A 37 7.77 -12.22 0.07
C ALA A 37 8.72 -12.30 1.27
N LEU A 38 8.53 -13.28 2.13
CA LEU A 38 9.42 -13.52 3.27
C LEU A 38 10.85 -13.90 2.83
N GLU A 39 10.99 -14.77 1.83
CA GLU A 39 12.28 -15.14 1.23
C GLU A 39 12.99 -13.90 0.64
N ALA A 40 12.23 -12.98 0.01
CA ALA A 40 12.77 -11.75 -0.55
C ALA A 40 13.10 -10.67 0.52
N GLY A 41 12.80 -10.93 1.80
CA GLY A 41 13.04 -10.02 2.92
C GLY A 41 12.01 -8.91 3.08
N ILE A 42 10.83 -9.05 2.46
CA ILE A 42 9.66 -8.20 2.71
C ILE A 42 9.11 -8.54 4.09
N ASN A 43 8.94 -7.53 4.94
CA ASN A 43 8.37 -7.71 6.27
C ASN A 43 7.09 -6.89 6.51
N LEU A 44 6.66 -6.02 5.59
CA LEU A 44 5.39 -5.32 5.67
C LEU A 44 4.35 -6.02 4.79
N PHE A 45 3.26 -6.48 5.40
CA PHE A 45 2.11 -7.10 4.75
C PHE A 45 0.87 -6.25 5.03
N ASP A 46 0.28 -5.69 3.98
CA ASP A 46 -0.85 -4.77 4.06
C ASP A 46 -2.14 -5.45 3.60
N THR A 47 -3.07 -5.64 4.51
CA THR A 47 -4.40 -6.22 4.28
C THR A 47 -5.51 -5.28 4.75
N ALA A 48 -6.75 -5.74 4.80
CA ALA A 48 -7.91 -5.07 5.37
C ALA A 48 -9.03 -6.07 5.69
N ASP A 49 -9.90 -5.71 6.61
CA ASP A 49 -11.11 -6.47 6.96
C ASP A 49 -12.03 -6.72 5.76
N ILE A 50 -12.15 -5.72 4.88
CA ILE A 50 -13.03 -5.77 3.70
C ILE A 50 -12.48 -6.65 2.56
N TYR A 51 -11.17 -6.97 2.53
CA TYR A 51 -10.58 -7.73 1.43
C TYR A 51 -11.12 -9.17 1.42
N ASP A 52 -11.93 -9.45 0.40
CA ASP A 52 -12.69 -10.70 0.28
C ASP A 52 -13.42 -11.07 1.58
N LYS A 53 -14.07 -10.10 2.20
CA LYS A 53 -14.84 -10.28 3.44
C LYS A 53 -14.07 -10.94 4.59
N GLY A 54 -12.79 -10.57 4.72
CA GLY A 54 -11.90 -11.05 5.77
C GLY A 54 -11.04 -12.26 5.40
N HIS A 55 -11.31 -12.94 4.28
CA HIS A 55 -10.50 -14.09 3.86
C HIS A 55 -9.02 -13.72 3.65
N SER A 56 -8.73 -12.48 3.19
CA SER A 56 -7.34 -12.03 3.07
C SER A 56 -6.60 -12.06 4.40
N GLU A 57 -7.22 -11.62 5.50
CA GLU A 57 -6.65 -11.70 6.85
C GLU A 57 -6.49 -13.15 7.31
N GLU A 58 -7.49 -14.01 7.06
CA GLU A 58 -7.42 -15.43 7.42
C GLU A 58 -6.31 -16.17 6.68
N PHE A 59 -6.19 -15.97 5.36
CA PHE A 59 -5.11 -16.59 4.56
C PHE A 59 -3.74 -16.13 5.04
N LEU A 60 -3.60 -14.83 5.32
CA LEU A 60 -2.38 -14.27 5.85
C LEU A 60 -2.03 -14.89 7.22
N GLY A 61 -2.98 -14.92 8.15
CA GLY A 61 -2.79 -15.49 9.49
C GLY A 61 -2.36 -16.95 9.46
N ARG A 62 -3.06 -17.78 8.67
CA ARG A 62 -2.72 -19.21 8.51
C ARG A 62 -1.36 -19.42 7.85
N ALA A 63 -1.03 -18.63 6.82
CA ALA A 63 0.26 -18.76 6.12
C ALA A 63 1.45 -18.35 7.01
N LEU A 64 1.28 -17.33 7.84
CA LEU A 64 2.33 -16.84 8.73
C LEU A 64 2.61 -17.80 9.91
N GLY A 65 1.58 -18.24 10.59
CA GLY A 65 1.72 -19.12 11.75
C GLY A 65 2.78 -18.60 12.73
N LYS A 66 3.81 -19.39 13.02
CA LYS A 66 4.90 -19.03 13.95
C LYS A 66 5.74 -17.84 13.48
N ARG A 67 5.77 -17.53 12.16
CA ARG A 67 6.52 -16.40 11.58
C ARG A 67 5.86 -15.05 11.82
N ARG A 68 4.65 -15.01 12.42
CA ARG A 68 3.90 -13.79 12.71
C ARG A 68 4.73 -12.71 13.42
N ARG A 69 5.65 -13.12 14.31
CA ARG A 69 6.48 -12.20 15.10
C ARG A 69 7.64 -11.57 14.31
N GLU A 70 7.94 -12.07 13.12
CA GLU A 70 9.06 -11.61 12.28
C GLU A 70 8.65 -10.49 11.33
N ILE A 71 7.35 -10.21 11.24
CA ILE A 71 6.77 -9.30 10.26
C ILE A 71 5.91 -8.22 10.88
N VAL A 72 5.61 -7.21 10.09
CA VAL A 72 4.67 -6.13 10.37
C VAL A 72 3.39 -6.39 9.57
N VAL A 73 2.29 -6.65 10.25
CA VAL A 73 0.94 -6.74 9.65
C VAL A 73 0.25 -5.40 9.81
N ALA A 74 -0.04 -4.77 8.67
CA ALA A 74 -0.95 -3.64 8.58
C ALA A 74 -2.34 -4.15 8.16
N THR A 75 -3.38 -3.83 8.92
CA THR A 75 -4.77 -4.08 8.51
C THR A 75 -5.63 -2.85 8.72
N LYS A 76 -6.84 -2.86 8.19
CA LYS A 76 -7.70 -1.68 8.12
C LYS A 76 -9.14 -2.02 8.49
N PHE A 77 -9.88 -1.00 8.92
CA PHE A 77 -11.32 -1.04 9.19
C PHE A 77 -11.99 0.22 8.64
N GLY A 78 -13.32 0.25 8.64
CA GLY A 78 -14.09 1.46 8.39
C GLY A 78 -14.79 1.52 7.03
N MET A 79 -14.37 0.74 6.04
CA MET A 79 -15.16 0.54 4.82
C MET A 79 -16.42 -0.28 5.11
N LYS A 80 -17.42 -0.18 4.23
CA LYS A 80 -18.68 -0.91 4.38
C LYS A 80 -18.46 -2.42 4.24
N PHE A 81 -18.41 -3.12 5.37
CA PHE A 81 -18.34 -4.57 5.41
C PHE A 81 -19.73 -5.17 5.16
N ASP A 82 -20.76 -4.61 5.82
CA ASP A 82 -22.20 -4.86 5.59
C ASP A 82 -23.04 -3.65 6.05
N GLU A 83 -24.33 -3.80 6.20
CA GLU A 83 -25.24 -2.69 6.56
C GLU A 83 -25.01 -2.14 7.97
N THR A 84 -24.44 -2.92 8.88
CA THR A 84 -24.23 -2.56 10.29
C THR A 84 -22.77 -2.33 10.65
N ARG A 85 -21.84 -2.89 9.86
CA ARG A 85 -20.40 -2.89 10.11
C ARG A 85 -19.70 -1.96 9.10
N HIS A 86 -19.58 -0.68 9.46
CA HIS A 86 -18.91 0.36 8.67
C HIS A 86 -18.60 1.59 9.52
N GLY A 87 -17.79 2.49 8.99
CA GLY A 87 -17.48 3.78 9.60
C GLY A 87 -16.43 3.70 10.70
N ALA A 88 -16.30 4.79 11.46
CA ALA A 88 -15.23 4.97 12.43
C ALA A 88 -15.71 5.12 13.87
N LYS A 89 -17.00 4.84 14.15
CA LYS A 89 -17.57 4.92 15.51
C LYS A 89 -16.80 4.00 16.47
N PRO A 90 -16.49 4.48 17.68
CA PRO A 90 -15.67 3.74 18.65
C PRO A 90 -16.13 2.29 18.93
N GLU A 91 -17.44 2.05 19.02
CA GLU A 91 -18.00 0.72 19.27
C GLU A 91 -17.68 -0.25 18.12
N TYR A 92 -17.92 0.19 16.88
CA TYR A 92 -17.61 -0.61 15.70
C TYR A 92 -16.11 -0.83 15.54
N LEU A 93 -15.30 0.22 15.73
CA LEU A 93 -13.84 0.15 15.65
C LEU A 93 -13.28 -0.94 16.58
N ARG A 94 -13.72 -0.98 17.86
CA ARG A 94 -13.28 -2.00 18.82
C ARG A 94 -13.69 -3.40 18.37
N GLN A 95 -14.92 -3.57 17.90
CA GLN A 95 -15.40 -4.85 17.39
C GLN A 95 -14.62 -5.30 16.15
N ALA A 96 -14.36 -4.39 15.19
CA ALA A 96 -13.61 -4.68 13.98
C ALA A 96 -12.16 -5.10 14.31
N ALA A 97 -11.55 -4.50 15.34
CA ALA A 97 -10.21 -4.90 15.80
C ALA A 97 -10.19 -6.33 16.35
N GLU A 98 -11.15 -6.70 17.19
CA GLU A 98 -11.28 -8.07 17.72
C GLU A 98 -11.51 -9.08 16.58
N ASP A 99 -12.34 -8.73 15.62
CA ASP A 99 -12.61 -9.58 14.46
C ASP A 99 -11.35 -9.78 13.60
N SER A 100 -10.56 -8.71 13.39
CA SER A 100 -9.28 -8.79 12.67
C SER A 100 -8.25 -9.63 13.42
N LEU A 101 -8.12 -9.45 14.74
CA LEU A 101 -7.24 -10.27 15.60
C LEU A 101 -7.60 -11.76 15.49
N ARG A 102 -8.90 -12.09 15.54
CA ARG A 102 -9.38 -13.47 15.40
C ARG A 102 -9.07 -14.06 14.03
N ARG A 103 -9.32 -13.32 12.92
CA ARG A 103 -9.03 -13.78 11.55
C ARG A 103 -7.53 -13.95 11.31
N LEU A 104 -6.71 -13.03 11.82
CA LEU A 104 -5.25 -13.09 11.73
C LEU A 104 -4.62 -14.15 12.66
N GLY A 105 -5.39 -14.67 13.64
CA GLY A 105 -4.90 -15.65 14.61
C GLY A 105 -3.77 -15.11 15.51
N THR A 106 -3.88 -13.86 15.96
CA THR A 106 -2.85 -13.14 16.72
C THR A 106 -3.48 -12.31 17.83
N ASP A 107 -2.71 -11.95 18.83
CA ASP A 107 -3.11 -11.11 19.97
C ASP A 107 -2.79 -9.61 19.78
N TYR A 108 -2.11 -9.25 18.67
CA TYR A 108 -1.79 -7.88 18.35
C TYR A 108 -1.77 -7.60 16.83
N ILE A 109 -2.08 -6.36 16.45
CA ILE A 109 -1.92 -5.78 15.12
C ILE A 109 -0.74 -4.80 15.18
N ASP A 110 0.19 -4.87 14.21
CA ASP A 110 1.32 -3.94 14.22
C ASP A 110 0.93 -2.53 13.78
N LEU A 111 0.13 -2.41 12.70
CA LEU A 111 -0.38 -1.13 12.22
C LEU A 111 -1.88 -1.26 11.92
N TYR A 112 -2.70 -0.52 12.67
CA TYR A 112 -4.16 -0.53 12.48
C TYR A 112 -4.62 0.80 11.88
N GLN A 113 -5.31 0.77 10.76
CA GLN A 113 -5.58 1.95 9.96
C GLN A 113 -7.09 2.16 9.72
N LEU A 114 -7.58 3.39 9.89
CA LEU A 114 -8.87 3.78 9.34
C LEU A 114 -8.75 3.82 7.81
N HIS A 115 -9.54 2.99 7.11
CA HIS A 115 -9.42 2.75 5.67
C HIS A 115 -9.81 3.96 4.82
N GLN A 116 -10.75 4.77 5.31
CA GLN A 116 -11.19 6.04 4.72
C GLN A 116 -11.77 6.95 5.80
N PRO A 117 -11.76 8.27 5.58
CA PRO A 117 -12.44 9.19 6.47
C PRO A 117 -13.93 8.84 6.64
N ASP A 118 -14.44 8.95 7.85
CA ASP A 118 -15.86 8.83 8.14
C ASP A 118 -16.42 10.22 8.45
N PRO A 119 -17.29 10.79 7.60
CA PRO A 119 -17.85 12.13 7.82
C PRO A 119 -18.85 12.18 9.00
N GLU A 120 -19.35 11.02 9.47
CA GLU A 120 -20.29 10.94 10.58
C GLU A 120 -19.61 10.85 11.97
N THR A 121 -18.30 10.56 11.98
CA THR A 121 -17.55 10.38 13.23
C THR A 121 -16.42 11.39 13.34
N PRO A 122 -16.38 12.23 14.38
CA PRO A 122 -15.25 13.13 14.60
C PRO A 122 -13.92 12.38 14.68
N ILE A 123 -12.88 12.91 14.06
CA ILE A 123 -11.53 12.29 14.03
C ILE A 123 -11.03 12.08 15.48
N ALA A 124 -11.33 12.98 16.40
CA ALA A 124 -10.95 12.88 17.81
C ALA A 124 -11.52 11.64 18.51
N ASP A 125 -12.77 11.27 18.22
CA ASP A 125 -13.43 10.09 18.81
C ASP A 125 -12.78 8.79 18.29
N THR A 126 -12.52 8.73 16.99
CA THR A 126 -11.81 7.61 16.36
C THR A 126 -10.40 7.47 16.95
N LEU A 127 -9.67 8.58 17.08
CA LEU A 127 -8.33 8.59 17.68
C LEU A 127 -8.35 8.13 19.14
N GLY A 128 -9.34 8.56 19.92
CA GLY A 128 -9.51 8.12 21.32
C GLY A 128 -9.61 6.59 21.42
N ALA A 129 -10.46 5.99 20.60
CA ALA A 129 -10.64 4.52 20.60
C ALA A 129 -9.42 3.77 20.07
N LEU A 130 -8.72 4.30 19.06
CA LEU A 130 -7.48 3.72 18.57
C LEU A 130 -6.36 3.75 19.63
N GLU A 131 -6.24 4.85 20.37
CA GLU A 131 -5.28 4.96 21.48
C GLU A 131 -5.60 4.01 22.63
N GLU A 132 -6.88 3.77 22.95
CA GLU A 132 -7.28 2.74 23.91
C GLU A 132 -6.81 1.34 23.49
N LEU A 133 -6.98 0.97 22.21
CA LEU A 133 -6.47 -0.31 21.67
C LEU A 133 -4.95 -0.41 21.77
N LYS A 134 -4.26 0.71 21.57
CA LYS A 134 -2.80 0.79 21.71
C LYS A 134 -2.35 0.64 23.16
N GLN A 135 -3.03 1.29 24.10
CA GLN A 135 -2.78 1.14 25.53
C GLN A 135 -3.07 -0.28 26.03
N ALA A 136 -4.09 -0.93 25.49
CA ALA A 136 -4.41 -2.33 25.77
C ALA A 136 -3.42 -3.34 25.14
N GLY A 137 -2.43 -2.88 24.34
CA GLY A 137 -1.46 -3.72 23.68
C GLY A 137 -1.98 -4.49 22.46
N LYS A 138 -3.23 -4.26 22.06
CA LYS A 138 -3.85 -4.89 20.88
C LYS A 138 -3.38 -4.30 19.55
N VAL A 139 -2.92 -3.06 19.57
CA VAL A 139 -2.39 -2.33 18.40
C VAL A 139 -1.06 -1.70 18.79
N ARG A 140 -0.05 -1.79 17.93
CA ARG A 140 1.26 -1.18 18.19
C ARG A 140 1.36 0.24 17.67
N GLU A 141 0.91 0.47 16.44
CA GLU A 141 0.87 1.80 15.81
C GLU A 141 -0.47 1.99 15.09
N ILE A 142 -0.91 3.25 15.00
CA ILE A 142 -2.16 3.64 14.36
C ILE A 142 -1.91 4.46 13.12
N GLY A 143 -2.78 4.34 12.12
CA GLY A 143 -2.68 5.06 10.87
C GLY A 143 -4.03 5.37 10.26
N CYS A 144 -4.00 6.06 9.13
CA CYS A 144 -5.19 6.35 8.33
C CYS A 144 -4.91 6.17 6.84
N SER A 145 -5.98 6.12 6.06
CA SER A 145 -5.91 6.00 4.61
C SER A 145 -6.92 6.95 3.95
N ASN A 146 -6.55 7.49 2.79
CA ASN A 146 -7.38 8.41 2.01
C ASN A 146 -7.71 9.75 2.73
N PHE A 147 -6.84 10.17 3.63
CA PHE A 147 -6.97 11.43 4.35
C PHE A 147 -6.41 12.60 3.54
N SER A 148 -7.12 13.72 3.57
CA SER A 148 -6.62 15.01 3.07
C SER A 148 -5.62 15.61 4.05
N ALA A 149 -4.81 16.58 3.58
CA ALA A 149 -3.89 17.31 4.45
C ALA A 149 -4.60 18.04 5.61
N ALA A 150 -5.84 18.53 5.39
CA ALA A 150 -6.64 19.14 6.45
C ALA A 150 -6.99 18.14 7.56
N GLN A 151 -7.42 16.93 7.21
CA GLN A 151 -7.73 15.87 8.16
C GLN A 151 -6.49 15.36 8.90
N ILE A 152 -5.34 15.30 8.23
CA ILE A 152 -4.05 14.97 8.85
C ILE A 152 -3.67 16.05 9.89
N ARG A 153 -3.88 17.34 9.59
CA ARG A 153 -3.66 18.44 10.53
C ARG A 153 -4.59 18.34 11.75
N GLU A 154 -5.87 18.05 11.51
CA GLU A 154 -6.87 17.86 12.56
C GLU A 154 -6.48 16.72 13.51
N ALA A 155 -5.91 15.64 12.99
CA ALA A 155 -5.42 14.52 13.79
C ALA A 155 -4.21 14.87 14.68
N GLY A 156 -3.53 16.00 14.43
CA GLY A 156 -2.50 16.56 15.31
C GLY A 156 -1.26 15.67 15.49
N GLY A 157 -0.82 14.95 14.48
CA GLY A 157 0.38 14.12 14.52
C GLY A 157 0.22 12.79 15.27
N LYS A 158 -1.00 12.37 15.56
CA LYS A 158 -1.25 11.12 16.30
C LYS A 158 -1.13 9.86 15.44
N PHE A 159 -1.28 9.98 14.12
CA PHE A 159 -1.07 8.85 13.22
C PHE A 159 0.41 8.62 12.95
N ALA A 160 0.85 7.37 12.99
CA ALA A 160 2.18 6.95 12.58
C ALA A 160 2.32 6.85 11.05
N SER A 161 1.21 6.63 10.33
CA SER A 161 1.20 6.54 8.87
C SER A 161 -0.06 7.11 8.23
N VAL A 162 0.12 7.56 6.99
CA VAL A 162 -0.95 7.89 6.03
C VAL A 162 -0.77 7.04 4.80
N GLN A 163 -1.83 6.34 4.36
CA GLN A 163 -1.82 5.50 3.17
C GLN A 163 -2.77 6.07 2.12
N ASN A 164 -2.23 6.69 1.06
CA ASN A 164 -3.04 7.23 -0.04
C ASN A 164 -2.56 6.72 -1.40
N GLN A 165 -3.42 6.81 -2.42
CA GLN A 165 -3.02 6.51 -3.79
C GLN A 165 -1.90 7.43 -4.21
N TYR A 166 -0.80 6.86 -4.74
CA TYR A 166 0.32 7.65 -5.25
C TYR A 166 1.17 6.84 -6.22
N SER A 167 1.40 7.39 -7.38
CA SER A 167 2.23 6.82 -8.46
C SER A 167 2.61 7.91 -9.44
N LEU A 168 3.43 7.60 -10.45
CA LEU A 168 3.72 8.52 -11.55
C LEU A 168 2.47 9.04 -12.28
N PHE A 169 1.39 8.25 -12.31
CA PHE A 169 0.10 8.61 -12.93
C PHE A 169 -0.98 9.11 -11.95
N HIS A 170 -0.65 9.27 -10.68
CA HIS A 170 -1.53 9.83 -9.66
C HIS A 170 -0.70 10.60 -8.64
N ARG A 171 -0.54 11.90 -8.85
CA ARG A 171 0.42 12.76 -8.15
C ARG A 171 -0.21 13.79 -7.23
N GLU A 172 -1.52 13.79 -7.05
CA GLU A 172 -2.25 14.74 -6.22
C GLU A 172 -1.71 14.85 -4.78
N PRO A 173 -1.20 13.77 -4.13
CA PRO A 173 -0.62 13.89 -2.81
C PRO A 173 0.59 14.83 -2.70
N GLU A 174 1.29 15.12 -3.81
CA GLU A 174 2.47 16.00 -3.83
C GLU A 174 2.13 17.45 -3.43
N ALA A 175 0.90 17.90 -3.74
CA ALA A 175 0.52 19.29 -3.50
C ALA A 175 0.45 19.62 -2.00
N GLU A 176 -0.16 18.75 -1.20
CA GLU A 176 -0.41 19.05 0.21
C GLU A 176 -0.14 17.88 1.17
N VAL A 177 -0.50 16.64 0.78
CA VAL A 177 -0.44 15.49 1.70
C VAL A 177 1.00 15.11 2.05
N LEU A 178 1.89 15.00 1.05
CA LEU A 178 3.30 14.66 1.31
C LEU A 178 4.03 15.75 2.10
N PRO A 179 3.86 17.07 1.79
CA PRO A 179 4.38 18.16 2.64
C PRO A 179 3.87 18.08 4.08
N GLU A 180 2.56 17.79 4.26
CA GLU A 180 1.98 17.68 5.60
C GLU A 180 2.53 16.47 6.37
N CYS A 181 2.69 15.32 5.72
CA CYS A 181 3.34 14.15 6.31
C CYS A 181 4.78 14.48 6.74
N GLY A 182 5.53 15.22 5.91
CA GLY A 182 6.88 15.67 6.25
C GLY A 182 6.92 16.59 7.46
N ARG A 183 6.00 17.56 7.53
CA ARG A 183 5.89 18.51 8.64
C ARG A 183 5.57 17.85 9.98
N GLN A 184 4.73 16.80 9.96
CA GLN A 184 4.32 16.08 11.17
C GLN A 184 5.14 14.82 11.45
N HIS A 185 6.16 14.52 10.65
CA HIS A 185 6.98 13.30 10.75
C HIS A 185 6.16 11.99 10.66
N ILE A 186 5.10 12.00 9.83
CA ILE A 186 4.23 10.86 9.58
C ILE A 186 4.75 10.10 8.35
N ALA A 187 4.82 8.78 8.44
CA ALA A 187 5.20 7.93 7.32
C ALA A 187 4.12 7.90 6.24
N PHE A 188 4.51 7.99 4.97
CA PHE A 188 3.59 7.86 3.85
C PHE A 188 3.71 6.48 3.21
N LEU A 189 2.57 5.85 2.91
CA LEU A 189 2.44 4.53 2.30
C LEU A 189 1.69 4.64 0.97
N PRO A 190 2.37 4.68 -0.19
CA PRO A 190 1.69 4.69 -1.47
C PRO A 190 1.01 3.35 -1.76
N TYR A 191 -0.31 3.38 -2.06
CA TYR A 191 -0.99 2.25 -2.67
C TYR A 191 -1.22 2.50 -4.18
N PHE A 192 -1.46 1.44 -4.96
CA PHE A 192 -1.45 1.43 -6.44
C PHE A 192 -0.18 2.06 -7.06
N PRO A 193 1.00 1.74 -6.53
CA PRO A 193 2.27 2.35 -6.98
C PRO A 193 2.57 2.09 -8.46
N LEU A 194 1.98 1.04 -9.03
CA LEU A 194 2.15 0.63 -10.42
C LEU A 194 0.96 1.05 -11.32
N ALA A 195 0.13 2.01 -10.90
CA ALA A 195 -1.00 2.51 -11.68
C ALA A 195 -1.83 1.36 -12.32
N ASN A 196 -2.38 0.48 -11.48
CA ASN A 196 -3.11 -0.72 -11.92
C ASN A 196 -2.31 -1.70 -12.80
N GLY A 197 -0.99 -1.62 -12.75
CA GLY A 197 -0.08 -2.45 -13.51
C GLY A 197 0.44 -1.78 -14.80
N LEU A 198 0.03 -0.54 -15.09
CA LEU A 198 0.52 0.22 -16.25
C LEU A 198 2.05 0.37 -16.21
N LEU A 199 2.61 0.58 -15.04
CA LEU A 199 4.05 0.79 -14.82
C LEU A 199 4.87 -0.52 -14.66
N THR A 200 4.33 -1.67 -15.09
CA THR A 200 5.06 -2.94 -15.03
C THR A 200 5.91 -3.23 -16.28
N GLY A 201 5.78 -2.39 -17.34
CA GLY A 201 6.46 -2.57 -18.62
C GLY A 201 5.78 -3.56 -19.59
N LYS A 202 4.69 -4.22 -19.18
CA LYS A 202 3.97 -5.20 -20.04
C LYS A 202 2.99 -4.56 -21.03
N TYR A 203 2.63 -3.30 -20.83
CA TYR A 203 1.75 -2.55 -21.72
C TYR A 203 2.59 -1.68 -22.64
N ARG A 204 2.37 -1.79 -23.94
CA ARG A 204 3.15 -1.10 -24.96
C ARG A 204 2.22 -0.37 -25.91
N GLN A 205 2.63 0.80 -26.41
CA GLN A 205 1.88 1.55 -27.40
C GLN A 205 1.74 0.75 -28.70
N GLY A 206 0.56 0.80 -29.32
CA GLY A 206 0.28 0.07 -30.55
C GLY A 206 0.21 -1.46 -30.43
N GLN A 207 0.29 -2.01 -29.21
CA GLN A 207 0.14 -3.43 -28.94
C GLN A 207 -1.22 -3.72 -28.26
N PRO A 208 -1.85 -4.87 -28.55
CA PRO A 208 -3.04 -5.27 -27.82
C PRO A 208 -2.75 -5.44 -26.32
N LEU A 209 -3.73 -5.12 -25.47
CA LEU A 209 -3.60 -5.31 -24.03
C LEU A 209 -3.34 -6.78 -23.71
N PRO A 210 -2.38 -7.11 -22.84
CA PRO A 210 -2.05 -8.50 -22.51
C PRO A 210 -3.26 -9.24 -21.94
N LYS A 211 -3.59 -10.40 -22.49
CA LYS A 211 -4.75 -11.22 -22.11
C LYS A 211 -4.73 -11.55 -20.62
N GLY A 212 -5.87 -11.39 -19.96
CA GLY A 212 -6.02 -11.61 -18.51
C GLY A 212 -5.41 -10.51 -17.63
N SER A 213 -4.89 -9.44 -18.23
CA SER A 213 -4.42 -8.27 -17.48
C SER A 213 -5.58 -7.40 -16.98
N ARG A 214 -5.30 -6.46 -16.08
CA ARG A 214 -6.32 -5.50 -15.60
C ARG A 214 -6.85 -4.62 -16.73
N GLY A 215 -6.00 -4.23 -17.68
CA GLY A 215 -6.42 -3.48 -18.85
C GLY A 215 -7.39 -4.27 -19.73
N ASP A 216 -7.09 -5.54 -20.00
CA ASP A 216 -7.94 -6.46 -20.74
C ASP A 216 -9.30 -6.72 -20.03
N ALA A 217 -9.30 -6.78 -18.71
CA ALA A 217 -10.50 -6.91 -17.90
C ALA A 217 -11.33 -5.61 -17.77
N GLY A 218 -10.98 -4.55 -18.49
CA GLY A 218 -11.73 -3.28 -18.49
C GLY A 218 -11.54 -2.42 -17.24
N TRP A 219 -10.52 -2.68 -16.45
CA TRP A 219 -10.21 -1.91 -15.26
C TRP A 219 -9.58 -0.56 -15.61
N GLY A 220 -10.37 0.52 -15.40
CA GLY A 220 -9.90 1.87 -15.63
C GLY A 220 -9.49 2.13 -17.09
N PRO A 221 -10.42 2.05 -18.07
CA PRO A 221 -10.06 2.20 -19.50
C PRO A 221 -9.32 3.50 -19.80
N LYS A 222 -9.57 4.58 -19.05
CA LYS A 222 -8.83 5.83 -19.16
C LYS A 222 -7.36 5.69 -18.77
N MET A 223 -7.01 4.74 -17.89
CA MET A 223 -5.63 4.50 -17.46
C MET A 223 -4.78 3.92 -18.59
N PHE A 224 -5.38 3.17 -19.52
CA PHE A 224 -4.72 2.52 -20.66
C PHE A 224 -4.98 3.26 -21.97
N SER A 225 -5.19 4.58 -21.92
CA SER A 225 -5.33 5.43 -23.12
C SER A 225 -4.04 5.50 -23.91
N GLU A 226 -4.14 5.81 -25.21
CA GLU A 226 -2.96 6.02 -26.09
C GLU A 226 -2.01 7.07 -25.51
N GLU A 227 -2.53 8.18 -24.97
CA GLU A 227 -1.73 9.22 -24.32
C GLU A 227 -0.90 8.65 -23.13
N ASN A 228 -1.52 7.83 -22.28
CA ASN A 228 -0.83 7.23 -21.15
C ASN A 228 0.19 6.17 -21.62
N LEU A 229 -0.12 5.41 -22.67
CA LEU A 229 0.81 4.44 -23.25
C LEU A 229 2.00 5.14 -23.88
N GLU A 230 1.83 6.30 -24.51
CA GLU A 230 2.93 7.13 -25.00
C GLU A 230 3.86 7.60 -23.86
N LYS A 231 3.29 8.06 -22.74
CA LYS A 231 4.06 8.40 -21.53
C LYS A 231 4.83 7.18 -21.00
N VAL A 232 4.19 6.01 -21.00
CA VAL A 232 4.84 4.73 -20.62
C VAL A 232 6.03 4.42 -21.50
N GLU A 233 5.93 4.56 -22.85
CA GLU A 233 7.06 4.31 -23.75
C GLU A 233 8.23 5.27 -23.47
N ARG A 234 7.95 6.56 -23.25
CA ARG A 234 8.99 7.54 -22.88
C ARG A 234 9.70 7.16 -21.56
N LEU A 235 8.95 6.69 -20.57
CA LEU A 235 9.50 6.24 -19.29
C LEU A 235 10.30 4.93 -19.43
N ILE A 236 9.86 4.01 -20.30
CA ILE A 236 10.60 2.78 -20.62
C ILE A 236 11.95 3.14 -21.23
N GLN A 237 11.96 3.98 -22.28
CA GLN A 237 13.18 4.43 -22.91
C GLN A 237 14.14 5.10 -21.91
N PHE A 238 13.63 5.99 -21.07
CA PHE A 238 14.41 6.65 -20.01
C PHE A 238 15.08 5.65 -19.06
N ALA A 239 14.36 4.60 -18.66
CA ALA A 239 14.89 3.57 -17.77
C ALA A 239 15.93 2.69 -18.47
N GLU A 240 15.63 2.22 -19.70
CA GLU A 240 16.51 1.36 -20.49
C GLU A 240 17.85 2.03 -20.84
N GLU A 241 17.85 3.32 -21.17
CA GLU A 241 19.08 4.12 -21.39
C GLU A 241 20.01 4.15 -20.18
N ARG A 242 19.47 3.82 -18.98
CA ARG A 242 20.21 3.76 -17.70
C ARG A 242 20.44 2.35 -17.18
N GLY A 243 20.09 1.34 -18.01
CA GLY A 243 20.26 -0.07 -17.66
C GLY A 243 19.22 -0.59 -16.65
N HIS A 244 18.05 0.06 -16.57
CA HIS A 244 16.98 -0.27 -15.64
C HIS A 244 15.65 -0.55 -16.36
N THR A 245 14.69 -1.08 -15.65
CA THR A 245 13.33 -1.36 -16.12
C THR A 245 12.36 -0.27 -15.68
N LEU A 246 11.19 -0.17 -16.32
CA LEU A 246 10.10 0.71 -15.89
C LEU A 246 9.61 0.37 -14.48
N LEU A 247 9.61 -0.91 -14.11
CA LEU A 247 9.24 -1.34 -12.75
C LEU A 247 10.20 -0.76 -11.71
N GLU A 248 11.51 -0.82 -11.97
CA GLU A 248 12.53 -0.21 -11.11
C GLU A 248 12.37 1.30 -11.04
N LEU A 249 12.08 1.95 -12.18
CA LEU A 249 11.81 3.38 -12.20
C LEU A 249 10.63 3.75 -11.29
N ALA A 250 9.50 3.05 -11.41
CA ALA A 250 8.30 3.34 -10.63
C ALA A 250 8.52 3.19 -9.12
N PHE A 251 9.19 2.12 -8.69
CA PHE A 251 9.52 1.92 -7.28
C PHE A 251 10.54 2.94 -6.77
N SER A 252 11.60 3.17 -7.53
CA SER A 252 12.69 4.07 -7.13
C SER A 252 12.25 5.53 -7.08
N TRP A 253 11.35 5.94 -7.98
CA TRP A 253 10.76 7.28 -7.95
C TRP A 253 9.93 7.52 -6.68
N LEU A 254 9.13 6.55 -6.25
CA LEU A 254 8.41 6.61 -4.98
C LEU A 254 9.36 6.58 -3.78
N ALA A 255 10.34 5.69 -3.82
CA ALA A 255 11.35 5.54 -2.78
C ALA A 255 12.25 6.78 -2.61
N ALA A 256 12.41 7.60 -3.67
CA ALA A 256 13.13 8.87 -3.61
C ALA A 256 12.43 9.93 -2.74
N LYS A 257 11.14 9.77 -2.43
CA LYS A 257 10.42 10.68 -1.53
C LYS A 257 10.76 10.32 -0.07
N PRO A 258 11.32 11.25 0.72
CA PRO A 258 11.80 10.94 2.08
C PRO A 258 10.71 10.43 3.03
N VAL A 259 9.46 10.90 2.86
CA VAL A 259 8.32 10.52 3.71
C VAL A 259 7.77 9.12 3.38
N VAL A 260 8.10 8.55 2.22
CA VAL A 260 7.64 7.20 1.83
C VAL A 260 8.39 6.16 2.65
N ALA A 261 7.67 5.43 3.51
CA ALA A 261 8.26 4.39 4.34
C ALA A 261 8.28 3.02 3.65
N SER A 262 7.24 2.69 2.88
CA SER A 262 7.17 1.43 2.14
C SER A 262 6.26 1.58 0.92
N VAL A 263 6.67 1.05 -0.22
CA VAL A 263 5.89 1.02 -1.46
C VAL A 263 5.08 -0.27 -1.47
N ILE A 264 3.76 -0.15 -1.29
CA ILE A 264 2.86 -1.31 -1.16
C ILE A 264 2.37 -1.75 -2.54
N ALA A 265 2.89 -2.88 -3.03
CA ALA A 265 2.51 -3.46 -4.31
C ALA A 265 1.86 -4.83 -4.15
N GLY A 266 0.71 -5.04 -4.79
CA GLY A 266 0.07 -6.35 -4.87
C GLY A 266 0.78 -7.28 -5.85
N ALA A 267 0.74 -8.58 -5.55
CA ALA A 267 1.23 -9.63 -6.43
C ALA A 267 0.25 -10.81 -6.48
N THR A 268 0.29 -11.58 -7.56
CA THR A 268 -0.48 -12.80 -7.74
C THR A 268 0.42 -14.02 -7.98
N THR A 269 1.72 -13.81 -8.17
CA THR A 269 2.71 -14.87 -8.33
C THR A 269 4.02 -14.57 -7.56
N PRO A 270 4.79 -15.61 -7.18
CA PRO A 270 6.11 -15.44 -6.56
C PRO A 270 7.09 -14.61 -7.39
N GLU A 271 7.04 -14.71 -8.73
CA GLU A 271 7.91 -13.98 -9.63
C GLU A 271 7.65 -12.48 -9.54
N GLN A 272 6.37 -12.07 -9.49
CA GLN A 272 6.00 -10.67 -9.29
C GLN A 272 6.50 -10.14 -7.95
N VAL A 273 6.43 -10.95 -6.89
CA VAL A 273 6.98 -10.57 -5.58
C VAL A 273 8.47 -10.32 -5.65
N ARG A 274 9.23 -11.23 -6.26
CA ARG A 274 10.70 -11.09 -6.38
C ARG A 274 11.07 -9.88 -7.23
N ALA A 275 10.35 -9.64 -8.32
CA ALA A 275 10.54 -8.46 -9.16
C ALA A 275 10.27 -7.17 -8.38
N ASN A 276 9.15 -7.08 -7.65
CA ASN A 276 8.82 -5.92 -6.82
C ASN A 276 9.85 -5.71 -5.70
N ALA A 277 10.32 -6.79 -5.06
CA ALA A 277 11.32 -6.73 -3.99
C ALA A 277 12.67 -6.16 -4.46
N SER A 278 13.05 -6.44 -5.71
CA SER A 278 14.29 -5.96 -6.31
C SER A 278 14.17 -4.54 -6.87
N ALA A 279 12.94 -4.07 -7.16
CA ALA A 279 12.69 -2.86 -7.94
C ALA A 279 13.10 -1.55 -7.24
N ALA A 280 13.16 -1.49 -5.90
CA ALA A 280 13.51 -0.28 -5.16
C ALA A 280 15.04 -0.08 -5.01
N GLY A 281 15.86 -0.75 -5.79
CA GLY A 281 17.31 -0.72 -5.69
C GLY A 281 17.99 0.43 -6.43
N TRP A 282 17.36 1.00 -7.46
CA TRP A 282 17.92 2.08 -8.24
C TRP A 282 17.86 3.42 -7.50
N LYS A 283 18.99 4.08 -7.33
CA LYS A 283 19.07 5.41 -6.72
C LYS A 283 18.99 6.47 -7.82
N LEU A 284 17.82 7.07 -7.98
CA LEU A 284 17.62 8.20 -8.86
C LEU A 284 18.46 9.40 -8.39
N THR A 285 19.09 10.10 -9.32
CA THR A 285 19.85 11.32 -9.06
C THR A 285 18.92 12.54 -8.99
N SER A 286 19.45 13.68 -8.47
CA SER A 286 18.73 14.95 -8.51
C SER A 286 18.36 15.39 -9.92
N ASP A 287 19.15 14.99 -10.95
CA ASP A 287 18.94 15.34 -12.35
C ASP A 287 17.90 14.42 -13.03
N ASP A 288 17.66 13.23 -12.49
CA ASP A 288 16.66 12.30 -13.03
C ASP A 288 15.23 12.73 -12.71
N LEU A 289 14.97 13.24 -11.49
CA LEU A 289 13.63 13.60 -11.07
C LEU A 289 12.97 14.66 -11.99
N PRO A 290 13.61 15.81 -12.30
CA PRO A 290 13.02 16.78 -13.23
C PRO A 290 12.82 16.22 -14.65
N LYS A 291 13.70 15.33 -15.11
CA LYS A 291 13.54 14.68 -16.44
C LYS A 291 12.31 13.79 -16.46
N ILE A 292 12.09 13.01 -15.39
CA ILE A 292 10.87 12.19 -15.24
C ILE A 292 9.62 13.08 -15.24
N ASP A 293 9.66 14.23 -14.58
CA ASP A 293 8.54 15.19 -14.55
C ASP A 293 8.20 15.70 -15.97
N ILE A 294 9.22 16.01 -16.79
CA ILE A 294 9.05 16.43 -18.19
C ILE A 294 8.43 15.30 -19.03
N LEU A 295 8.83 14.04 -18.82
CA LEU A 295 8.30 12.89 -19.57
C LEU A 295 6.82 12.62 -19.23
N MET A 296 6.37 13.06 -18.07
CA MET A 296 4.98 12.89 -17.59
C MET A 296 4.07 14.05 -17.98
N ALA A 297 4.61 15.17 -18.41
CA ALA A 297 3.84 16.29 -18.97
C ALA A 297 3.29 15.91 -20.34
#